data_e69c7bfdb4458d3c14e67a544bbb8ea0
#
_entry.id   e69c7bfdb4458d3c14e67a544bbb8ea0
#
_cell.length_a   1.000
_cell.length_b   1.000
_cell.length_c   1.000
_cell.angle_alpha   90.00
_cell.angle_beta   90.00
_cell.angle_gamma   90.00
#
_symmetry.space_group_name_H-M   'P 1'
#
loop_
_entity.id
_entity.type
_entity.pdbx_description
1 polymer ?
#
loop_
_entity_poly.entity_id
_entity_poly.type
_entity_poly.pdbx_seq_one_letter_code
_entity_poly.pdbx_strand_id
1 'polypeptide(L)'
;MVDIKKSTKDGIEVFEAEINGEKIIWDSGLTYNSHLQIEKLLSSQKLISDKPNEMMFVIVHQSMELWLKLCLHELNIIIELIRNDEIKKPLKTFDRISAIQRHMTQSWEILATLTPTDFLTFRDYLKKASGFQSYQYRELEFKLGNKNKEDRKSTRLNSSHLLI
;
A
#
# COMPACT_ATOMS: atom_id res chain seq x y z
N MET A 1 -23.04 20.84 11.23
CA MET A 1 -22.88 20.94 9.77
C MET A 1 -21.81 21.99 9.56
N VAL A 2 -20.71 21.69 8.90
CA VAL A 2 -19.65 22.67 8.65
C VAL A 2 -20.13 23.59 7.54
N ASP A 3 -20.11 24.91 7.76
CA ASP A 3 -20.53 25.89 6.77
C ASP A 3 -19.37 26.12 5.79
N ILE A 4 -19.57 25.73 4.52
CA ILE A 4 -18.55 25.82 3.47
C ILE A 4 -18.90 27.02 2.59
N LYS A 5 -18.05 28.04 2.60
CA LYS A 5 -18.16 29.19 1.70
C LYS A 5 -17.43 28.89 0.40
N LYS A 6 -18.12 29.09 -0.72
CA LYS A 6 -17.57 28.97 -2.08
C LYS A 6 -17.41 30.37 -2.69
N SER A 7 -16.23 30.65 -3.23
CA SER A 7 -15.93 31.87 -3.98
C SER A 7 -15.12 31.49 -5.23
N THR A 8 -15.03 32.43 -6.19
CA THR A 8 -14.17 32.23 -7.38
C THR A 8 -13.15 33.36 -7.43
N LYS A 9 -11.87 32.99 -7.52
CA LYS A 9 -10.75 33.93 -7.65
C LYS A 9 -9.92 33.51 -8.86
N ASP A 10 -9.72 34.45 -9.79
CA ASP A 10 -8.94 34.24 -11.03
C ASP A 10 -9.39 33.01 -11.85
N GLY A 11 -10.73 32.72 -11.86
CA GLY A 11 -11.29 31.57 -12.57
C GLY A 11 -11.19 30.22 -11.83
N ILE A 12 -10.61 30.23 -10.63
CA ILE A 12 -10.45 29.05 -9.78
C ILE A 12 -11.49 29.10 -8.66
N GLU A 13 -12.23 28.01 -8.46
CA GLU A 13 -13.14 27.90 -7.33
C GLU A 13 -12.35 27.71 -6.04
N VAL A 14 -12.60 28.60 -5.07
CA VAL A 14 -11.98 28.56 -3.75
C VAL A 14 -13.06 28.25 -2.71
N PHE A 15 -12.78 27.33 -1.84
CA PHE A 15 -13.64 26.89 -0.76
C PHE A 15 -13.00 27.24 0.57
N GLU A 16 -13.78 27.75 1.49
CA GLU A 16 -13.37 28.08 2.86
C GLU A 16 -14.30 27.40 3.86
N ALA A 17 -13.75 26.81 4.89
CA ALA A 17 -14.49 26.30 6.02
C ALA A 17 -13.76 26.61 7.32
N GLU A 18 -14.50 26.77 8.40
CA GLU A 18 -13.96 26.84 9.74
C GLU A 18 -14.26 25.53 10.46
N ILE A 19 -13.20 24.83 10.91
CA ILE A 19 -13.29 23.56 11.62
C ILE A 19 -12.46 23.67 12.89
N ASN A 20 -13.11 23.51 14.03
CA ASN A 20 -12.47 23.61 15.36
C ASN A 20 -11.71 24.94 15.61
N GLY A 21 -12.20 26.05 15.05
CA GLY A 21 -11.55 27.36 15.17
C GLY A 21 -10.41 27.61 14.21
N GLU A 22 -10.11 26.65 13.31
CA GLU A 22 -9.11 26.80 12.25
C GLU A 22 -9.79 27.07 10.92
N LYS A 23 -9.30 28.10 10.20
CA LYS A 23 -9.77 28.41 8.85
C LYS A 23 -9.02 27.56 7.83
N ILE A 24 -9.77 26.69 7.15
CA ILE A 24 -9.24 25.83 6.09
C ILE A 24 -9.65 26.42 4.75
N ILE A 25 -8.69 26.65 3.87
CA ILE A 25 -8.88 27.15 2.52
C ILE A 25 -8.33 26.13 1.53
N TRP A 26 -9.14 25.77 0.53
CA TRP A 26 -8.70 24.94 -0.60
C TRP A 26 -9.33 25.44 -1.90
N ASP A 27 -8.70 25.13 -3.01
CA ASP A 27 -9.18 25.52 -4.33
C ASP A 27 -9.63 24.30 -5.16
N SER A 28 -10.22 24.54 -6.33
CA SER A 28 -10.64 23.49 -7.26
C SER A 28 -9.48 22.84 -8.02
N GLY A 29 -8.23 23.20 -7.70
CA GLY A 29 -7.05 22.59 -8.24
C GLY A 29 -6.78 21.20 -7.67
N LEU A 30 -5.54 20.91 -7.31
CA LEU A 30 -5.17 19.61 -6.72
C LEU A 30 -5.64 19.56 -5.26
N THR A 31 -6.71 18.81 -4.99
CA THR A 31 -7.22 18.57 -3.63
C THR A 31 -6.63 17.30 -3.03
N TYR A 32 -6.69 17.16 -1.71
CA TYR A 32 -6.33 15.92 -1.02
C TYR A 32 -7.02 14.70 -1.63
N ASN A 33 -8.33 14.78 -1.82
CA ASN A 33 -9.13 13.68 -2.37
C ASN A 33 -8.73 13.33 -3.80
N SER A 34 -8.55 14.35 -4.66
CA SER A 34 -8.18 14.13 -6.07
C SER A 34 -6.74 13.61 -6.20
N HIS A 35 -5.81 14.13 -5.40
CA HIS A 35 -4.41 13.70 -5.43
C HIS A 35 -4.25 12.23 -4.96
N LEU A 36 -4.85 11.89 -3.84
CA LEU A 36 -4.77 10.55 -3.26
C LEU A 36 -5.77 9.56 -3.88
N GLN A 37 -6.64 10.01 -4.79
CA GLN A 37 -7.69 9.17 -5.40
C GLN A 37 -8.55 8.46 -4.34
N ILE A 38 -8.92 9.21 -3.27
CA ILE A 38 -9.56 8.64 -2.07
C ILE A 38 -10.84 7.87 -2.41
N GLU A 39 -11.68 8.39 -3.31
CA GLU A 39 -12.92 7.69 -3.71
C GLU A 39 -12.62 6.31 -4.32
N LYS A 40 -11.61 6.22 -5.20
CA LYS A 40 -11.20 4.93 -5.79
C LYS A 40 -10.63 4.00 -4.74
N LEU A 41 -9.79 4.53 -3.85
CA LEU A 41 -9.17 3.75 -2.78
C LEU A 41 -10.23 3.17 -1.85
N LEU A 42 -11.17 4.01 -1.38
CA LEU A 42 -12.21 3.59 -0.44
C LEU A 42 -13.37 2.81 -1.09
N SER A 43 -13.47 2.79 -2.42
CA SER A 43 -14.43 1.94 -3.14
C SER A 43 -13.85 0.58 -3.59
N SER A 44 -12.58 0.32 -3.30
CA SER A 44 -11.92 -0.93 -3.70
C SER A 44 -12.15 -2.10 -2.74
N GLN A 45 -12.78 -1.86 -1.58
CA GLN A 45 -13.13 -2.89 -0.59
C GLN A 45 -14.41 -3.63 -1.01
N LYS A 46 -14.28 -4.59 -1.92
CA LYS A 46 -15.39 -5.41 -2.40
C LYS A 46 -15.48 -6.70 -1.60
N LEU A 47 -16.47 -6.77 -0.73
CA LEU A 47 -16.73 -7.96 0.06
C LEU A 47 -17.42 -9.03 -0.79
N ILE A 48 -17.14 -10.29 -0.50
CA ILE A 48 -17.74 -11.48 -1.17
C ILE A 48 -18.69 -12.23 -0.25
N SER A 49 -18.79 -11.82 1.01
CA SER A 49 -19.74 -12.35 1.99
C SER A 49 -20.41 -11.21 2.76
N ASP A 50 -21.37 -11.57 3.60
CA ASP A 50 -22.06 -10.67 4.54
C ASP A 50 -21.41 -10.64 5.93
N LYS A 51 -20.23 -11.24 6.08
CA LYS A 51 -19.58 -11.40 7.39
C LYS A 51 -18.84 -10.14 7.80
N PRO A 52 -19.08 -9.57 9.01
CA PRO A 52 -18.54 -8.29 9.42
C PRO A 52 -16.99 -8.24 9.46
N ASN A 53 -16.37 -9.37 9.79
CA ASN A 53 -14.91 -9.45 9.91
C ASN A 53 -14.18 -9.49 8.56
N GLU A 54 -14.88 -9.71 7.45
CA GLU A 54 -14.28 -9.71 6.11
C GLU A 54 -13.74 -8.31 5.74
N MET A 55 -14.40 -7.23 6.14
CA MET A 55 -13.93 -5.87 5.87
C MET A 55 -12.54 -5.63 6.46
N MET A 56 -12.34 -5.99 7.72
CA MET A 56 -11.03 -5.88 8.38
C MET A 56 -9.98 -6.71 7.66
N PHE A 57 -10.31 -7.96 7.31
CA PHE A 57 -9.42 -8.84 6.56
C PHE A 57 -9.00 -8.23 5.22
N VAL A 58 -9.93 -7.68 4.44
CA VAL A 58 -9.66 -7.04 3.16
C VAL A 58 -8.78 -5.81 3.33
N ILE A 59 -9.11 -4.90 4.28
CA ILE A 59 -8.37 -3.65 4.48
C ILE A 59 -6.93 -3.94 4.94
N VAL A 60 -6.73 -4.88 5.87
CA VAL A 60 -5.38 -5.25 6.31
C VAL A 60 -4.54 -5.73 5.13
N HIS A 61 -5.07 -6.63 4.30
CA HIS A 61 -4.32 -7.13 3.13
C HIS A 61 -4.06 -6.04 2.08
N GLN A 62 -5.03 -5.17 1.80
CA GLN A 62 -4.82 -4.04 0.89
C GLN A 62 -3.77 -3.06 1.43
N SER A 63 -3.78 -2.79 2.72
CA SER A 63 -2.77 -1.94 3.37
C SER A 63 -1.37 -2.56 3.25
N MET A 64 -1.25 -3.87 3.46
CA MET A 64 0.01 -4.60 3.27
C MET A 64 0.52 -4.49 1.83
N GLU A 65 -0.35 -4.64 0.82
CA GLU A 65 0.02 -4.48 -0.58
C GLU A 65 0.50 -3.05 -0.91
N LEU A 66 -0.10 -2.02 -0.32
CA LEU A 66 0.37 -0.64 -0.46
C LEU A 66 1.75 -0.41 0.17
N TRP A 67 2.01 -1.00 1.34
CA TRP A 67 3.32 -0.96 1.98
C TRP A 67 4.38 -1.75 1.20
N LEU A 68 4.03 -2.90 0.65
CA LEU A 68 4.92 -3.66 -0.24
C LEU A 68 5.29 -2.84 -1.48
N LYS A 69 4.31 -2.15 -2.09
CA LYS A 69 4.55 -1.25 -3.22
C LYS A 69 5.55 -0.15 -2.87
N LEU A 70 5.42 0.46 -1.68
CA LEU A 70 6.37 1.47 -1.23
C LEU A 70 7.75 0.87 -0.97
N CYS A 71 7.85 -0.29 -0.33
CA CYS A 71 9.12 -0.99 -0.13
C CYS A 71 9.83 -1.28 -1.46
N LEU A 72 9.11 -1.76 -2.47
CA LEU A 72 9.67 -2.04 -3.79
C LEU A 72 10.14 -0.77 -4.49
N HIS A 73 9.39 0.33 -4.36
CA HIS A 73 9.78 1.63 -4.89
C HIS A 73 11.11 2.10 -4.26
N GLU A 74 11.21 2.12 -2.93
CA GLU A 74 12.41 2.54 -2.21
C GLU A 74 13.61 1.61 -2.51
N LEU A 75 13.37 0.32 -2.63
CA LEU A 75 14.42 -0.66 -2.95
C LEU A 75 14.96 -0.46 -4.37
N ASN A 76 14.10 -0.11 -5.34
CA ASN A 76 14.55 0.22 -6.68
C ASN A 76 15.45 1.47 -6.68
N ILE A 77 15.12 2.49 -5.90
CA ILE A 77 15.96 3.68 -5.74
C ILE A 77 17.35 3.28 -5.19
N ILE A 78 17.39 2.42 -4.17
CA ILE A 78 18.65 1.92 -3.60
C ILE A 78 19.48 1.18 -4.65
N ILE A 79 18.86 0.30 -5.42
CA ILE A 79 19.54 -0.49 -6.47
C ILE A 79 20.17 0.46 -7.51
N GLU A 80 19.46 1.49 -7.94
CA GLU A 80 19.99 2.45 -8.90
C GLU A 80 21.14 3.29 -8.32
N LEU A 81 21.04 3.72 -7.05
CA LEU A 81 22.13 4.43 -6.38
C LEU A 81 23.40 3.57 -6.26
N ILE A 82 23.24 2.28 -5.92
CA ILE A 82 24.36 1.35 -5.85
C ILE A 82 24.99 1.11 -7.23
N ARG A 83 24.19 0.97 -8.28
CA ARG A 83 24.66 0.82 -9.66
C ARG A 83 25.49 2.02 -10.14
N ASN A 84 25.15 3.22 -9.64
CA ASN A 84 25.85 4.46 -9.93
C ASN A 84 27.03 4.76 -8.97
N ASP A 85 27.44 3.78 -8.16
CA ASP A 85 28.51 3.89 -7.15
C ASP A 85 28.25 4.95 -6.05
N GLU A 86 26.98 5.30 -5.82
CA GLU A 86 26.56 6.27 -4.83
C GLU A 86 26.26 5.62 -3.45
N ILE A 87 27.16 4.81 -2.93
CA ILE A 87 26.95 3.91 -1.79
C ILE A 87 26.55 4.63 -0.49
N LYS A 88 26.92 5.89 -0.30
CA LYS A 88 26.59 6.65 0.92
C LYS A 88 25.19 7.23 0.97
N LYS A 89 24.51 7.39 -0.17
CA LYS A 89 23.18 7.99 -0.26
C LYS A 89 22.02 7.09 0.20
N PRO A 90 22.08 5.73 0.08
CA PRO A 90 20.96 4.85 0.40
C PRO A 90 20.59 4.75 1.88
N LEU A 91 21.43 5.18 2.84
CA LEU A 91 21.21 4.95 4.27
C LEU A 91 19.81 5.38 4.76
N LYS A 92 19.38 6.59 4.41
CA LYS A 92 18.05 7.11 4.77
C LYS A 92 16.92 6.26 4.16
N THR A 93 17.13 5.72 2.97
CA THR A 93 16.16 4.89 2.27
C THR A 93 16.06 3.51 2.90
N PHE A 94 17.18 2.94 3.35
CA PHE A 94 17.18 1.70 4.15
C PHE A 94 16.45 1.87 5.49
N ASP A 95 16.64 3.00 6.17
CA ASP A 95 15.92 3.30 7.42
C ASP A 95 14.40 3.35 7.18
N ARG A 96 13.97 3.93 6.05
CA ARG A 96 12.56 3.96 5.65
C ARG A 96 12.01 2.56 5.39
N ILE A 97 12.73 1.72 4.62
CA ILE A 97 12.32 0.32 4.37
C ILE A 97 12.18 -0.42 5.70
N SER A 98 13.17 -0.28 6.60
CA SER A 98 13.13 -0.91 7.91
C SER A 98 11.94 -0.45 8.75
N ALA A 99 11.58 0.84 8.69
CA ALA A 99 10.40 1.39 9.37
C ALA A 99 9.10 0.80 8.80
N ILE A 100 8.98 0.70 7.47
CA ILE A 100 7.83 0.11 6.80
C ILE A 100 7.68 -1.37 7.19
N GLN A 101 8.77 -2.15 7.17
CA GLN A 101 8.75 -3.57 7.55
C GLN A 101 8.32 -3.77 9.00
N ARG A 102 8.80 -2.94 9.93
CA ARG A 102 8.31 -2.97 11.33
C ARG A 102 6.82 -2.68 11.43
N HIS A 103 6.34 -1.66 10.69
CA HIS A 103 4.92 -1.33 10.66
C HIS A 103 4.07 -2.47 10.09
N MET A 104 4.52 -3.10 9.01
CA MET A 104 3.86 -4.27 8.44
C MET A 104 3.80 -5.42 9.45
N THR A 105 4.88 -5.67 10.20
CA THR A 105 4.88 -6.68 11.27
C THR A 105 3.88 -6.35 12.36
N GLN A 106 3.79 -5.09 12.80
CA GLN A 106 2.81 -4.66 13.80
C GLN A 106 1.36 -4.76 13.29
N SER A 107 1.14 -4.60 11.99
CA SER A 107 -0.21 -4.74 11.41
C SER A 107 -0.80 -6.15 11.57
N TRP A 108 0.04 -7.17 11.81
CA TRP A 108 -0.42 -8.51 12.17
C TRP A 108 -1.16 -8.56 13.51
N GLU A 109 -0.92 -7.62 14.42
CA GLU A 109 -1.66 -7.52 15.68
C GLU A 109 -3.15 -7.26 15.43
N ILE A 110 -3.47 -6.46 14.41
CA ILE A 110 -4.86 -6.23 13.99
C ILE A 110 -5.48 -7.52 13.45
N LEU A 111 -4.74 -8.20 12.56
CA LEU A 111 -5.23 -9.46 11.99
C LEU A 111 -5.35 -10.56 13.06
N ALA A 112 -4.50 -10.56 14.08
CA ALA A 112 -4.55 -11.50 15.20
C ALA A 112 -5.82 -11.36 16.06
N THR A 113 -6.56 -10.25 15.95
CA THR A 113 -7.88 -10.10 16.59
C THR A 113 -8.96 -10.95 15.90
N LEU A 114 -8.70 -11.41 14.68
CA LEU A 114 -9.57 -12.32 13.95
C LEU A 114 -9.39 -13.74 14.50
N THR A 115 -10.38 -14.21 15.25
CA THR A 115 -10.32 -15.57 15.78
C THR A 115 -10.43 -16.63 14.65
N PRO A 116 -9.91 -17.85 14.84
CA PRO A 116 -10.12 -18.93 13.88
C PRO A 116 -11.59 -19.16 13.54
N THR A 117 -12.46 -19.06 14.54
CA THR A 117 -13.92 -19.22 14.35
C THR A 117 -14.46 -18.13 13.44
N ASP A 118 -14.09 -16.87 13.67
CA ASP A 118 -14.52 -15.75 12.82
C ASP A 118 -14.05 -15.90 11.39
N PHE A 119 -12.77 -16.27 11.21
CA PHE A 119 -12.20 -16.51 9.89
C PHE A 119 -12.93 -17.63 9.13
N LEU A 120 -13.28 -18.73 9.80
CA LEU A 120 -13.99 -19.83 9.19
C LEU A 120 -15.39 -19.42 8.69
N THR A 121 -16.01 -18.37 9.22
CA THR A 121 -17.33 -17.90 8.75
C THR A 121 -17.35 -17.42 7.30
N PHE A 122 -16.20 -16.96 6.78
CA PHE A 122 -16.07 -16.48 5.40
C PHE A 122 -14.96 -17.16 4.60
N ARG A 123 -14.19 -18.08 5.20
CA ARG A 123 -13.06 -18.77 4.55
C ARG A 123 -13.45 -19.46 3.25
N ASP A 124 -14.60 -20.09 3.22
CA ASP A 124 -15.07 -20.84 2.04
C ASP A 124 -15.38 -19.94 0.85
N TYR A 125 -15.78 -18.69 1.09
CA TYR A 125 -16.00 -17.70 0.03
C TYR A 125 -14.67 -17.28 -0.64
N LEU A 126 -13.55 -17.30 0.07
CA LEU A 126 -12.22 -16.99 -0.47
C LEU A 126 -11.72 -18.07 -1.44
N LYS A 127 -12.27 -19.26 -1.41
CA LYS A 127 -11.89 -20.39 -2.29
C LYS A 127 -10.37 -20.65 -2.25
N LYS A 128 -9.69 -20.48 -3.38
CA LYS A 128 -8.24 -20.66 -3.54
C LYS A 128 -7.41 -19.38 -3.30
N ALA A 129 -8.05 -18.25 -2.97
CA ALA A 129 -7.33 -17.01 -2.68
C ALA A 129 -6.47 -17.17 -1.42
N SER A 130 -5.23 -16.71 -1.49
CA SER A 130 -4.24 -16.82 -0.43
C SER A 130 -3.22 -15.67 -0.52
N GLY A 131 -2.80 -15.15 0.63
CA GLY A 131 -1.72 -14.15 0.72
C GLY A 131 -0.38 -14.62 0.12
N PHE A 132 -0.16 -15.93 0.01
CA PHE A 132 1.00 -16.50 -0.71
C PHE A 132 1.02 -16.17 -2.21
N GLN A 133 -0.08 -15.69 -2.77
CA GLN A 133 -0.20 -15.28 -4.17
C GLN A 133 0.23 -13.83 -4.40
N SER A 134 0.61 -13.08 -3.37
CA SER A 134 1.14 -11.72 -3.54
C SER A 134 2.42 -11.73 -4.37
N TYR A 135 2.35 -11.21 -5.58
CA TYR A 135 3.51 -11.07 -6.45
C TYR A 135 4.49 -10.01 -5.92
N GLN A 136 3.99 -8.94 -5.28
CA GLN A 136 4.82 -7.90 -4.67
C GLN A 136 5.67 -8.46 -3.53
N TYR A 137 5.08 -9.32 -2.70
CA TYR A 137 5.83 -9.99 -1.64
C TYR A 137 6.95 -10.86 -2.23
N ARG A 138 6.67 -11.64 -3.28
CA ARG A 138 7.68 -12.46 -3.96
C ARG A 138 8.78 -11.61 -4.61
N GLU A 139 8.42 -10.52 -5.26
CA GLU A 139 9.37 -9.59 -5.83
C GLU A 139 10.30 -8.99 -4.77
N LEU A 140 9.74 -8.60 -3.61
CA LEU A 140 10.50 -8.07 -2.48
C LEU A 140 11.49 -9.12 -1.95
N GLU A 141 11.04 -10.36 -1.74
CA GLU A 141 11.91 -11.47 -1.31
C GLU A 141 13.09 -11.67 -2.26
N PHE A 142 12.85 -11.70 -3.57
CA PHE A 142 13.90 -11.87 -4.57
C PHE A 142 14.90 -10.70 -4.58
N LYS A 143 14.43 -9.48 -4.50
CA LYS A 143 15.28 -8.28 -4.47
C LYS A 143 16.14 -8.20 -3.21
N LEU A 144 15.63 -8.70 -2.08
CA LEU A 144 16.37 -8.81 -0.83
C LEU A 144 17.30 -10.03 -0.78
N GLY A 145 17.35 -10.84 -1.84
CA GLY A 145 18.28 -11.95 -1.97
C GLY A 145 17.77 -13.29 -1.41
N ASN A 146 16.50 -13.40 -1.03
CA ASN A 146 15.89 -14.67 -0.61
C ASN A 146 15.70 -15.58 -1.84
N LYS A 147 16.76 -16.28 -2.22
CA LYS A 147 16.79 -17.18 -3.39
C LYS A 147 16.71 -18.61 -2.93
N ASN A 148 15.56 -19.24 -3.02
CA ASN A 148 15.42 -20.66 -2.81
C ASN A 148 16.11 -21.45 -3.95
N LYS A 149 16.76 -22.60 -3.64
CA LYS A 149 17.47 -23.40 -4.66
C LYS A 149 16.56 -23.85 -5.81
N GLU A 150 15.29 -24.10 -5.53
CA GLU A 150 14.29 -24.50 -6.52
C GLU A 150 13.85 -23.35 -7.43
N ASP A 151 13.80 -22.12 -6.90
CA ASP A 151 13.45 -20.91 -7.65
C ASP A 151 14.58 -20.43 -8.59
N ARG A 152 15.82 -20.88 -8.41
CA ARG A 152 16.94 -20.58 -9.33
C ARG A 152 16.68 -21.02 -10.76
N LYS A 153 15.88 -22.06 -10.98
CA LYS A 153 15.51 -22.53 -12.33
C LYS A 153 14.42 -21.64 -12.96
N SER A 154 13.45 -21.19 -12.17
CA SER A 154 12.38 -20.30 -12.65
C SER A 154 12.86 -18.86 -12.86
N THR A 155 13.75 -18.34 -12.02
CA THR A 155 14.30 -16.98 -12.11
C THR A 155 15.18 -16.78 -13.34
N ARG A 156 15.88 -17.82 -13.82
CA ARG A 156 16.63 -17.77 -15.09
C ARG A 156 15.71 -17.62 -16.31
N LEU A 157 14.51 -18.18 -16.25
CA LEU A 157 13.51 -18.05 -17.34
C LEU A 157 12.81 -16.69 -17.33
N ASN A 158 12.60 -16.08 -16.16
CA ASN A 158 11.91 -14.80 -16.07
C ASN A 158 12.82 -13.57 -16.23
N SER A 159 14.12 -13.67 -15.94
CA SER A 159 15.07 -12.56 -16.16
C SER A 159 15.34 -12.27 -17.63
N SER A 160 15.04 -13.18 -18.55
CA SER A 160 15.11 -12.93 -20.00
C SER A 160 13.93 -12.14 -20.54
N HIS A 161 12.83 -11.99 -19.79
CA HIS A 161 11.65 -11.20 -20.17
C HIS A 161 11.58 -9.81 -19.50
N LEU A 162 12.49 -9.49 -18.58
CA LEU A 162 12.57 -8.19 -17.89
C LEU A 162 13.65 -7.26 -18.48
N LEU A 163 14.21 -7.60 -19.63
CA LEU A 163 15.19 -6.81 -20.38
C LEU A 163 14.64 -6.36 -21.75
N ILE A 164 13.39 -5.90 -21.78
CA ILE A 164 12.89 -5.12 -22.90
C ILE A 164 12.29 -3.83 -22.37
#